data_8daa56266527ba069c207a16f3db1f3d
#
_entry.id   8daa56266527ba069c207a16f3db1f3d
#
_cell.length_a   1.000
_cell.length_b   1.000
_cell.length_c   1.000
_cell.angle_alpha   90.00
_cell.angle_beta   90.00
_cell.angle_gamma   90.00
#
_symmetry.space_group_name_H-M   'P 1'
#
loop_
_entity.id
_entity.type
_entity.pdbx_description
1 polymer ?
#
loop_
_entity_poly.entity_id
_entity_poly.type
_entity_poly.pdbx_seq_one_letter_code
_entity_poly.pdbx_strand_id
1 'polypeptide(L)'
;MEEKLGAEIFDVDHTITKNITSLSYLLLLIKRRVFSITILRHIPYICMNYKYGHMADKHFDRHFDELVGVDKAFMDDLAVENFNNMMKKEKVYGDAKRYIDHLKGNNKKIILATSSMETIIKPLADYLGVDAIIATKFAFKDGKCLGRFEGKPAFREEKRKKVLEYIKENNIDLASSSFYSDSIHDYPLFMEVGNPVAVNPDFRLTRCAKKHGWPILKFR
;
A
#
# COMPACT_ATOMS: atom_id res chain seq x y z
N MET A 1 -2.16 -33.53 -8.20
CA MET A 1 -1.50 -32.22 -7.90
C MET A 1 -2.63 -31.21 -7.74
N GLU A 2 -2.75 -30.60 -6.58
CA GLU A 2 -3.72 -29.49 -6.43
C GLU A 2 -3.30 -28.37 -7.36
N GLU A 3 -4.26 -27.88 -8.14
CA GLU A 3 -4.06 -26.75 -9.05
C GLU A 3 -3.82 -25.50 -8.20
N LYS A 4 -2.65 -24.88 -8.34
CA LYS A 4 -2.32 -23.67 -7.60
C LYS A 4 -3.21 -22.53 -8.13
N LEU A 5 -3.96 -21.92 -7.25
CA LEU A 5 -4.80 -20.77 -7.58
C LEU A 5 -3.99 -19.48 -7.60
N GLY A 6 -4.27 -18.61 -8.56
CA GLY A 6 -3.71 -17.25 -8.59
C GLY A 6 -4.37 -16.34 -7.56
N ALA A 7 -3.72 -15.22 -7.29
CA ALA A 7 -4.24 -14.14 -6.45
C ALA A 7 -4.43 -12.84 -7.24
N GLU A 8 -5.32 -11.99 -6.74
CA GLU A 8 -5.55 -10.64 -7.23
C GLU A 8 -4.89 -9.65 -6.26
N ILE A 9 -3.76 -9.08 -6.67
CA ILE A 9 -2.88 -8.27 -5.83
C ILE A 9 -3.08 -6.80 -6.17
N PHE A 10 -3.44 -5.98 -5.20
CA PHE A 10 -3.72 -4.56 -5.41
C PHE A 10 -2.74 -3.67 -4.65
N ASP A 11 -2.18 -2.67 -5.33
CA ASP A 11 -1.68 -1.49 -4.64
C ASP A 11 -2.84 -0.67 -4.07
N VAL A 12 -2.56 0.27 -3.17
CA VAL A 12 -3.60 1.01 -2.43
C VAL A 12 -3.68 2.46 -2.86
N ASP A 13 -2.61 3.23 -2.64
CA ASP A 13 -2.62 4.68 -2.87
C ASP A 13 -2.76 4.99 -4.36
N HIS A 14 -3.73 5.84 -4.75
CA HIS A 14 -4.11 6.16 -6.12
C HIS A 14 -4.64 4.98 -6.97
N THR A 15 -4.57 3.75 -6.47
CA THR A 15 -5.14 2.55 -7.09
C THR A 15 -6.54 2.24 -6.54
N ILE A 16 -6.67 2.03 -5.23
CA ILE A 16 -7.95 1.85 -4.52
C ILE A 16 -8.43 3.16 -3.92
N THR A 17 -7.51 4.02 -3.47
CA THR A 17 -7.81 5.31 -2.87
C THR A 17 -7.43 6.47 -3.79
N LYS A 18 -8.14 7.61 -3.67
CA LYS A 18 -7.89 8.85 -4.43
C LYS A 18 -6.72 9.67 -3.90
N ASN A 19 -6.14 9.28 -2.77
CA ASN A 19 -5.11 10.03 -2.06
C ASN A 19 -4.05 9.10 -1.45
N ILE A 20 -2.99 9.70 -0.93
CA ILE A 20 -1.95 9.01 -0.17
C ILE A 20 -2.46 8.81 1.27
N THR A 21 -2.70 7.57 1.65
CA THR A 21 -3.27 7.19 2.97
C THR A 21 -2.36 7.62 4.12
N SER A 22 -1.05 7.48 3.96
CA SER A 22 -0.04 7.87 4.96
C SER A 22 -0.01 9.38 5.19
N LEU A 23 -0.26 10.21 4.17
CA LEU A 23 -0.30 11.67 4.33
C LEU A 23 -1.52 12.11 5.15
N SER A 24 -2.68 11.53 4.88
CA SER A 24 -3.89 11.85 5.66
C SER A 24 -3.75 11.44 7.12
N TYR A 25 -3.10 10.31 7.40
CA TYR A 25 -2.79 9.85 8.75
C TYR A 25 -1.78 10.79 9.45
N LEU A 26 -0.72 11.21 8.75
CA LEU A 26 0.25 12.17 9.28
C LEU A 26 -0.42 13.48 9.72
N LEU A 27 -1.38 13.98 8.94
CA LEU A 27 -2.14 15.19 9.31
C LEU A 27 -2.95 14.98 10.60
N LEU A 28 -3.46 13.77 10.86
CA LEU A 28 -4.10 13.45 12.14
C LEU A 28 -3.10 13.38 13.30
N LEU A 29 -1.92 12.79 13.09
CA LEU A 29 -0.84 12.77 14.11
C LEU A 29 -0.42 14.19 14.49
N ILE A 30 -0.33 15.11 13.53
CA ILE A 30 -0.07 16.54 13.80
C ILE A 30 -1.22 17.16 14.60
N LYS A 31 -2.47 16.91 14.20
CA LYS A 31 -3.66 17.40 14.92
C LYS A 31 -3.71 16.90 16.36
N ARG A 32 -3.27 15.68 16.60
CA ARG A 32 -3.17 15.05 17.95
C ARG A 32 -1.89 15.44 18.70
N ARG A 33 -1.06 16.32 18.12
CA ARG A 33 0.21 16.81 18.71
C ARG A 33 1.26 15.71 18.94
N VAL A 34 1.15 14.58 18.24
CA VAL A 34 2.18 13.54 18.24
C VAL A 34 3.36 13.99 17.37
N PHE A 35 3.08 14.55 16.20
CA PHE A 35 4.09 15.17 15.34
C PHE A 35 4.01 16.70 15.40
N SER A 36 5.17 17.35 15.35
CA SER A 36 5.24 18.80 15.13
C SER A 36 4.81 19.14 13.70
N ILE A 37 4.12 20.28 13.53
CA ILE A 37 3.77 20.82 12.21
C ILE A 37 5.00 21.08 11.34
N THR A 38 6.17 21.21 11.94
CA THR A 38 7.44 21.43 11.23
C THR A 38 7.80 20.28 10.29
N ILE A 39 7.26 19.07 10.53
CA ILE A 39 7.47 17.91 9.66
C ILE A 39 6.95 18.17 8.24
N LEU A 40 5.93 19.02 8.07
CA LEU A 40 5.35 19.35 6.78
C LEU A 40 6.39 19.96 5.82
N ARG A 41 7.44 20.60 6.34
CA ARG A 41 8.54 21.16 5.53
C ARG A 41 9.34 20.08 4.79
N HIS A 42 9.33 18.85 5.29
CA HIS A 42 10.04 17.73 4.68
C HIS A 42 9.21 16.99 3.62
N ILE A 43 7.89 17.20 3.60
CA ILE A 43 7.00 16.52 2.66
C ILE A 43 7.37 16.78 1.20
N PRO A 44 7.61 18.04 0.74
CA PRO A 44 7.98 18.30 -0.66
C PRO A 44 9.26 17.55 -1.06
N TYR A 45 10.26 17.51 -0.17
CA TYR A 45 11.49 16.77 -0.38
C TYR A 45 11.25 15.26 -0.47
N ILE A 46 10.44 14.70 0.42
CA ILE A 46 10.05 13.27 0.41
C ILE A 46 9.31 12.94 -0.88
N CYS A 47 8.30 13.74 -1.26
CA CYS A 47 7.52 13.54 -2.48
C CYS A 47 8.39 13.64 -3.75
N MET A 48 9.32 14.59 -3.79
CA MET A 48 10.23 14.74 -4.91
C MET A 48 11.15 13.52 -5.05
N ASN A 49 11.77 13.08 -3.96
CA ASN A 49 12.63 11.89 -3.98
C ASN A 49 11.85 10.62 -4.32
N TYR A 50 10.61 10.48 -3.83
CA TYR A 50 9.70 9.40 -4.21
C TYR A 50 9.44 9.42 -5.73
N LYS A 51 9.03 10.58 -6.27
CA LYS A 51 8.70 10.74 -7.69
C LYS A 51 9.86 10.44 -8.63
N TYR A 52 11.09 10.88 -8.27
CA TYR A 52 12.27 10.69 -9.10
C TYR A 52 13.05 9.40 -8.78
N GLY A 53 12.59 8.65 -7.79
CA GLY A 53 13.22 7.37 -7.45
C GLY A 53 14.56 7.48 -6.73
N HIS A 54 14.89 8.66 -6.22
CA HIS A 54 16.11 8.91 -5.45
C HIS A 54 16.00 8.58 -3.96
N MET A 55 14.88 7.94 -3.54
CA MET A 55 14.77 7.43 -2.18
C MET A 55 15.74 6.25 -2.03
N ALA A 56 16.99 6.59 -1.65
CA ALA A 56 17.95 5.60 -1.22
C ALA A 56 17.48 4.95 0.10
N ASP A 57 17.91 3.69 0.33
CA ASP A 57 17.58 2.94 1.58
C ASP A 57 17.84 3.75 2.86
N LYS A 58 18.87 4.62 2.83
CA LYS A 58 19.20 5.55 3.94
C LYS A 58 18.08 6.51 4.35
N HIS A 59 17.09 6.78 3.50
CA HIS A 59 15.97 7.66 3.86
C HIS A 59 14.87 6.91 4.63
N PHE A 60 14.89 5.58 4.59
CA PHE A 60 13.97 4.73 5.35
C PHE A 60 14.54 4.28 6.69
N ASP A 61 15.85 4.46 6.92
CA ASP A 61 16.48 4.25 8.24
C ASP A 61 16.16 5.38 9.24
N ARG A 62 15.27 6.32 8.86
CA ARG A 62 14.84 7.39 9.76
C ARG A 62 14.14 6.82 10.97
N HIS A 63 14.62 7.18 12.11
CA HIS A 63 13.88 7.05 13.36
C HIS A 63 12.75 8.07 13.36
N PHE A 64 11.55 7.61 13.64
CA PHE A 64 10.40 8.46 13.92
C PHE A 64 10.38 8.70 15.43
N ASP A 65 11.30 9.53 15.92
CA ASP A 65 11.51 9.73 17.35
C ASP A 65 10.23 10.16 18.08
N GLU A 66 9.37 10.92 17.38
CA GLU A 66 8.07 11.35 17.92
C GLU A 66 7.09 10.19 18.13
N LEU A 67 7.32 9.04 17.49
CA LEU A 67 6.49 7.83 17.67
C LEU A 67 7.03 6.91 18.76
N VAL A 68 8.24 7.16 19.28
CA VAL A 68 8.82 6.32 20.35
C VAL A 68 7.93 6.37 21.59
N GLY A 69 7.51 5.19 22.05
CA GLY A 69 6.65 5.06 23.24
C GLY A 69 5.16 5.30 22.99
N VAL A 70 4.74 5.68 21.77
CA VAL A 70 3.32 5.82 21.43
C VAL A 70 2.65 4.44 21.47
N ASP A 71 1.47 4.37 22.08
CA ASP A 71 0.71 3.12 22.17
C ASP A 71 0.23 2.63 20.82
N LYS A 72 0.39 1.33 20.57
CA LYS A 72 -0.14 0.68 19.38
C LYS A 72 -1.66 0.88 19.27
N ALA A 73 -2.38 0.71 20.40
CA ALA A 73 -3.83 0.91 20.43
C ALA A 73 -4.24 2.32 20.00
N PHE A 74 -3.52 3.36 20.48
CA PHE A 74 -3.76 4.73 20.04
C PHE A 74 -3.50 4.91 18.54
N MET A 75 -2.45 4.29 18.00
CA MET A 75 -2.16 4.34 16.56
C MET A 75 -3.24 3.62 15.74
N ASP A 76 -3.74 2.49 16.23
CA ASP A 76 -4.82 1.72 15.58
C ASP A 76 -6.14 2.52 15.60
N ASP A 77 -6.53 3.14 16.73
CA ASP A 77 -7.71 4.00 16.83
C ASP A 77 -7.64 5.19 15.87
N LEU A 78 -6.45 5.80 15.78
CA LEU A 78 -6.22 6.90 14.85
C LEU A 78 -6.31 6.45 13.38
N ALA A 79 -5.92 5.22 13.08
CA ALA A 79 -6.07 4.64 11.74
C ALA A 79 -7.55 4.43 11.39
N VAL A 80 -8.36 3.99 12.35
CA VAL A 80 -9.82 3.91 12.18
C VAL A 80 -10.44 5.29 11.96
N GLU A 81 -10.01 6.31 12.73
CA GLU A 81 -10.44 7.72 12.51
C GLU A 81 -10.07 8.19 11.11
N ASN A 82 -8.84 7.91 10.66
CA ASN A 82 -8.35 8.26 9.32
C ASN A 82 -9.23 7.62 8.24
N PHE A 83 -9.47 6.33 8.33
CA PHE A 83 -10.32 5.59 7.40
C PHE A 83 -11.74 6.18 7.35
N ASN A 84 -12.38 6.43 8.51
CA ASN A 84 -13.70 7.02 8.57
C ASN A 84 -13.76 8.42 7.92
N ASN A 85 -12.72 9.23 8.11
CA ASN A 85 -12.59 10.53 7.45
C ASN A 85 -12.43 10.38 5.92
N MET A 86 -11.70 9.36 5.48
CA MET A 86 -11.54 9.06 4.05
C MET A 86 -12.88 8.63 3.44
N MET A 87 -13.64 7.78 4.11
CA MET A 87 -14.97 7.34 3.65
C MET A 87 -15.95 8.52 3.55
N LYS A 88 -16.04 9.38 4.58
CA LYS A 88 -16.87 10.59 4.56
C LYS A 88 -16.52 11.56 3.42
N LYS A 89 -15.27 11.57 2.97
CA LYS A 89 -14.76 12.42 1.87
C LYS A 89 -14.72 11.69 0.53
N GLU A 90 -15.32 10.51 0.44
CA GLU A 90 -15.33 9.67 -0.78
C GLU A 90 -13.93 9.45 -1.37
N LYS A 91 -12.94 9.20 -0.49
CA LYS A 91 -11.55 9.00 -0.91
C LYS A 91 -11.23 7.56 -1.34
N VAL A 92 -12.14 6.62 -1.17
CA VAL A 92 -12.07 5.27 -1.74
C VAL A 92 -12.84 5.26 -3.05
N TYR A 93 -12.25 4.75 -4.11
CA TYR A 93 -12.93 4.59 -5.39
C TYR A 93 -14.07 3.58 -5.28
N GLY A 94 -15.29 3.99 -5.61
CA GLY A 94 -16.44 3.08 -5.60
C GLY A 94 -16.29 1.93 -6.60
N ASP A 95 -15.67 2.19 -7.76
CA ASP A 95 -15.37 1.17 -8.76
C ASP A 95 -14.39 0.13 -8.22
N ALA A 96 -13.37 0.53 -7.46
CA ALA A 96 -12.42 -0.41 -6.86
C ALA A 96 -13.12 -1.37 -5.89
N LYS A 97 -14.00 -0.85 -5.02
CA LYS A 97 -14.76 -1.70 -4.09
C LYS A 97 -15.64 -2.69 -4.85
N ARG A 98 -16.41 -2.23 -5.85
CA ARG A 98 -17.27 -3.12 -6.66
C ARG A 98 -16.46 -4.18 -7.40
N TYR A 99 -15.31 -3.80 -7.94
CA TYR A 99 -14.44 -4.72 -8.67
C TYR A 99 -13.86 -5.81 -7.74
N ILE A 100 -13.37 -5.41 -6.56
CA ILE A 100 -12.88 -6.35 -5.54
C ILE A 100 -14.00 -7.29 -5.08
N ASP A 101 -15.21 -6.79 -4.84
CA ASP A 101 -16.35 -7.62 -4.44
C ASP A 101 -16.72 -8.65 -5.52
N HIS A 102 -16.66 -8.26 -6.79
CA HIS A 102 -16.88 -9.17 -7.91
C HIS A 102 -15.82 -10.28 -7.95
N LEU A 103 -14.55 -9.96 -7.76
CA LEU A 103 -13.46 -10.94 -7.74
C LEU A 103 -13.63 -11.93 -6.57
N LYS A 104 -14.00 -11.44 -5.39
CA LYS A 104 -14.30 -12.28 -4.22
C LYS A 104 -15.49 -13.23 -4.48
N GLY A 105 -16.54 -12.73 -5.13
CA GLY A 105 -17.69 -13.56 -5.54
C GLY A 105 -17.29 -14.72 -6.47
N ASN A 106 -16.14 -14.60 -7.15
CA ASN A 106 -15.55 -15.64 -7.99
C ASN A 106 -14.45 -16.44 -7.28
N ASN A 107 -14.42 -16.47 -5.95
CA ASN A 107 -13.45 -17.18 -5.10
C ASN A 107 -11.99 -16.79 -5.36
N LYS A 108 -11.74 -15.55 -5.82
CA LYS A 108 -10.39 -15.05 -5.99
C LYS A 108 -9.81 -14.55 -4.67
N LYS A 109 -8.57 -14.92 -4.40
CA LYS A 109 -7.82 -14.45 -3.22
C LYS A 109 -7.38 -13.00 -3.46
N ILE A 110 -7.73 -12.09 -2.53
CA ILE A 110 -7.44 -10.66 -2.63
C ILE A 110 -6.31 -10.30 -1.66
N ILE A 111 -5.26 -9.67 -2.18
CA ILE A 111 -4.09 -9.27 -1.40
C ILE A 111 -3.86 -7.77 -1.62
N LEU A 112 -3.65 -7.01 -0.55
CA LEU A 112 -3.15 -5.64 -0.66
C LEU A 112 -1.62 -5.64 -0.55
N ALA A 113 -0.94 -5.00 -1.50
CA ALA A 113 0.52 -4.83 -1.50
C ALA A 113 0.84 -3.34 -1.62
N THR A 114 1.22 -2.70 -0.52
CA THR A 114 1.36 -1.23 -0.44
C THR A 114 2.64 -0.79 0.27
N SER A 115 3.16 0.38 -0.11
CA SER A 115 4.26 1.03 0.62
C SER A 115 3.79 1.72 1.91
N SER A 116 2.49 1.96 2.06
CA SER A 116 1.91 2.53 3.27
C SER A 116 2.04 1.60 4.48
N MET A 117 1.90 2.14 5.69
CA MET A 117 2.04 1.36 6.93
C MET A 117 0.82 0.46 7.14
N GLU A 118 1.07 -0.79 7.56
CA GLU A 118 0.04 -1.81 7.82
C GLU A 118 -1.06 -1.29 8.76
N THR A 119 -0.68 -0.64 9.86
CA THR A 119 -1.60 -0.01 10.82
C THR A 119 -2.62 0.91 10.11
N ILE A 120 -2.16 1.73 9.14
CA ILE A 120 -3.02 2.69 8.43
C ILE A 120 -3.97 1.98 7.48
N ILE A 121 -3.50 0.89 6.86
CA ILE A 121 -4.23 0.16 5.82
C ILE A 121 -5.22 -0.85 6.40
N LYS A 122 -4.99 -1.32 7.62
CA LYS A 122 -5.81 -2.35 8.27
C LYS A 122 -7.32 -2.05 8.24
N PRO A 123 -7.81 -0.83 8.60
CA PRO A 123 -9.26 -0.54 8.54
C PRO A 123 -9.83 -0.59 7.12
N LEU A 124 -9.05 -0.17 6.10
CA LEU A 124 -9.45 -0.29 4.69
C LEU A 124 -9.49 -1.75 4.25
N ALA A 125 -8.51 -2.54 4.65
CA ALA A 125 -8.43 -3.96 4.37
C ALA A 125 -9.62 -4.74 4.96
N ASP A 126 -9.99 -4.42 6.20
CA ASP A 126 -11.16 -5.00 6.87
C ASP A 126 -12.46 -4.61 6.15
N TYR A 127 -12.61 -3.35 5.75
CA TYR A 127 -13.76 -2.88 4.96
C TYR A 127 -13.88 -3.59 3.60
N LEU A 128 -12.75 -3.85 2.94
CA LEU A 128 -12.72 -4.56 1.66
C LEU A 128 -12.85 -6.07 1.85
N GLY A 129 -12.57 -6.59 3.05
CA GLY A 129 -12.58 -8.02 3.37
C GLY A 129 -11.52 -8.78 2.56
N VAL A 130 -10.28 -8.27 2.55
CA VAL A 130 -9.17 -8.90 1.84
C VAL A 130 -8.53 -10.02 2.65
N ASP A 131 -7.86 -10.94 1.96
CA ASP A 131 -7.25 -12.12 2.59
C ASP A 131 -5.89 -11.83 3.24
N ALA A 132 -5.15 -10.84 2.72
CA ALA A 132 -3.84 -10.48 3.26
C ALA A 132 -3.44 -9.03 2.98
N ILE A 133 -2.52 -8.52 3.82
CA ILE A 133 -1.88 -7.21 3.69
C ILE A 133 -0.37 -7.42 3.67
N ILE A 134 0.28 -6.93 2.61
CA ILE A 134 1.73 -6.85 2.47
C ILE A 134 2.09 -5.37 2.48
N ALA A 135 2.61 -4.89 3.60
CA ALA A 135 2.79 -3.46 3.85
C ALA A 135 4.09 -3.18 4.63
N THR A 136 4.40 -1.91 4.82
CA THR A 136 5.44 -1.48 5.75
C THR A 136 4.94 -1.64 7.17
N LYS A 137 5.77 -2.18 8.07
CA LYS A 137 5.42 -2.38 9.48
C LYS A 137 6.26 -1.52 10.39
N PHE A 138 5.66 -0.95 11.44
CA PHE A 138 6.39 -0.41 12.57
C PHE A 138 6.79 -1.52 13.53
N ALA A 139 7.97 -1.37 14.15
CA ALA A 139 8.40 -2.24 15.23
C ALA A 139 7.75 -1.79 16.55
N PHE A 140 7.19 -2.76 17.28
CA PHE A 140 6.60 -2.55 18.60
C PHE A 140 7.27 -3.44 19.64
N LYS A 141 7.31 -2.96 20.88
CA LYS A 141 7.69 -3.74 22.06
C LYS A 141 6.72 -3.38 23.20
N ASP A 142 6.16 -4.39 23.83
CA ASP A 142 5.21 -4.24 24.95
C ASP A 142 4.06 -3.26 24.64
N GLY A 143 3.55 -3.31 23.39
CA GLY A 143 2.47 -2.43 22.90
C GLY A 143 2.90 -0.99 22.60
N LYS A 144 4.19 -0.66 22.70
CA LYS A 144 4.75 0.68 22.41
C LYS A 144 5.53 0.67 21.11
N CYS A 145 5.36 1.72 20.30
CA CYS A 145 6.11 1.91 19.07
C CYS A 145 7.58 2.19 19.37
N LEU A 146 8.47 1.57 18.62
CA LEU A 146 9.92 1.78 18.73
C LEU A 146 10.43 2.92 17.84
N GLY A 147 9.55 3.66 17.16
CA GLY A 147 9.92 4.75 16.26
C GLY A 147 10.73 4.30 15.02
N ARG A 148 10.69 3.04 14.67
CA ARG A 148 11.38 2.48 13.48
C ARG A 148 10.57 1.41 12.81
N PHE A 149 10.91 1.09 11.59
CA PHE A 149 10.27 0.00 10.87
C PHE A 149 10.77 -1.38 11.31
N GLU A 150 9.92 -2.38 11.16
CA GLU A 150 10.28 -3.79 11.25
C GLU A 150 10.79 -4.24 9.87
N GLY A 151 12.10 -4.32 9.75
CA GLY A 151 12.76 -4.60 8.48
C GLY A 151 12.65 -3.43 7.49
N LYS A 152 12.80 -3.73 6.20
CA LYS A 152 12.75 -2.71 5.14
C LYS A 152 11.30 -2.36 4.75
N PRO A 153 11.02 -1.08 4.43
CA PRO A 153 9.73 -0.66 3.91
C PRO A 153 9.35 -1.38 2.61
N ALA A 154 8.06 -1.65 2.44
CA ALA A 154 7.51 -2.32 1.26
C ALA A 154 7.45 -1.36 0.05
N PHE A 155 8.60 -1.01 -0.51
CA PHE A 155 8.72 -0.07 -1.62
C PHE A 155 9.57 -0.68 -2.75
N ARG A 156 9.11 -0.54 -4.00
CA ARG A 156 9.80 -1.04 -5.21
C ARG A 156 10.22 -2.52 -5.07
N GLU A 157 11.52 -2.76 -5.09
CA GLU A 157 12.11 -4.09 -5.01
C GLU A 157 11.77 -4.81 -3.70
N GLU A 158 11.71 -4.08 -2.58
CA GLU A 158 11.30 -4.69 -1.31
C GLU A 158 9.81 -5.06 -1.29
N LYS A 159 8.92 -4.28 -1.96
CA LYS A 159 7.52 -4.66 -2.16
C LYS A 159 7.46 -5.97 -2.96
N ARG A 160 8.18 -6.03 -4.07
CA ARG A 160 8.30 -7.25 -4.89
C ARG A 160 8.75 -8.44 -4.06
N LYS A 161 9.85 -8.34 -3.31
CA LYS A 161 10.38 -9.43 -2.47
C LYS A 161 9.35 -9.93 -1.47
N LYS A 162 8.74 -9.02 -0.70
CA LYS A 162 7.71 -9.37 0.30
C LYS A 162 6.51 -10.08 -0.34
N VAL A 163 6.08 -9.64 -1.52
CA VAL A 163 5.01 -10.30 -2.27
C VAL A 163 5.44 -11.69 -2.70
N LEU A 164 6.63 -11.86 -3.26
CA LEU A 164 7.13 -13.17 -3.69
C LEU A 164 7.30 -14.14 -2.52
N GLU A 165 7.78 -13.67 -1.36
CA GLU A 165 7.87 -14.46 -0.13
C GLU A 165 6.48 -14.95 0.28
N TYR A 166 5.50 -14.05 0.39
CA TYR A 166 4.11 -14.40 0.75
C TYR A 166 3.49 -15.40 -0.23
N ILE A 167 3.66 -15.19 -1.54
CA ILE A 167 3.17 -16.05 -2.62
C ILE A 167 3.74 -17.47 -2.48
N LYS A 168 5.06 -17.57 -2.23
CA LYS A 168 5.74 -18.85 -2.03
C LYS A 168 5.23 -19.59 -0.78
N GLU A 169 5.12 -18.88 0.35
CA GLU A 169 4.66 -19.45 1.62
C GLU A 169 3.20 -19.94 1.55
N ASN A 170 2.37 -19.27 0.75
CA ASN A 170 0.95 -19.60 0.60
C ASN A 170 0.63 -20.46 -0.63
N ASN A 171 1.65 -20.97 -1.32
CA ASN A 171 1.50 -21.84 -2.49
C ASN A 171 0.61 -21.25 -3.60
N ILE A 172 0.73 -19.94 -3.85
CA ILE A 172 -0.03 -19.20 -4.87
C ILE A 172 0.74 -19.25 -6.20
N ASP A 173 0.01 -19.32 -7.33
CA ASP A 173 0.61 -19.29 -8.66
C ASP A 173 0.67 -17.85 -9.20
N LEU A 174 1.89 -17.36 -9.44
CA LEU A 174 2.11 -16.03 -10.02
C LEU A 174 1.68 -15.93 -11.48
N ALA A 175 1.80 -17.01 -12.25
CA ALA A 175 1.46 -16.99 -13.67
C ALA A 175 -0.05 -16.79 -13.88
N SER A 176 -0.87 -17.26 -12.93
CA SER A 176 -2.33 -17.03 -12.93
C SER A 176 -2.77 -15.87 -12.05
N SER A 177 -1.81 -15.15 -11.41
CA SER A 177 -2.10 -13.98 -10.57
C SER A 177 -2.14 -12.69 -11.38
N SER A 178 -2.94 -11.73 -10.87
CA SER A 178 -3.01 -10.36 -11.41
C SER A 178 -2.40 -9.37 -10.41
N PHE A 179 -1.80 -8.30 -10.94
CA PHE A 179 -1.33 -7.17 -10.13
C PHE A 179 -1.86 -5.85 -10.66
N TYR A 180 -2.43 -5.04 -9.77
CA TYR A 180 -3.12 -3.78 -10.06
C TYR A 180 -2.39 -2.63 -9.36
N SER A 181 -1.89 -1.64 -10.11
CA SER A 181 -1.24 -0.45 -9.56
C SER A 181 -1.32 0.75 -10.51
N ASP A 182 -1.17 1.96 -9.94
CA ASP A 182 -1.12 3.24 -10.66
C ASP A 182 0.31 3.69 -11.03
N SER A 183 1.33 3.08 -10.41
CA SER A 183 2.69 3.63 -10.38
C SER A 183 3.71 2.81 -11.12
N ILE A 184 4.56 3.48 -11.93
CA ILE A 184 5.73 2.87 -12.57
C ILE A 184 6.76 2.33 -11.54
N HIS A 185 6.70 2.77 -10.28
CA HIS A 185 7.58 2.27 -9.23
C HIS A 185 7.33 0.80 -8.89
N ASP A 186 6.17 0.28 -9.22
CA ASP A 186 5.80 -1.11 -9.06
C ASP A 186 6.15 -2.00 -10.28
N TYR A 187 6.88 -1.43 -11.27
CA TYR A 187 7.33 -2.17 -12.45
C TYR A 187 8.00 -3.52 -12.11
N PRO A 188 8.87 -3.62 -11.07
CA PRO A 188 9.46 -4.92 -10.72
C PRO A 188 8.42 -6.00 -10.40
N LEU A 189 7.29 -5.64 -9.77
CA LEU A 189 6.22 -6.58 -9.44
C LEU A 189 5.31 -6.87 -10.64
N PHE A 190 5.06 -5.88 -11.50
CA PHE A 190 4.35 -6.10 -12.75
C PHE A 190 4.99 -7.18 -13.63
N MET A 191 6.31 -7.29 -13.60
CA MET A 191 7.06 -8.27 -14.41
C MET A 191 7.04 -9.69 -13.84
N GLU A 192 6.53 -9.88 -12.62
CA GLU A 192 6.46 -11.20 -11.97
C GLU A 192 5.12 -11.91 -12.20
N VAL A 193 4.06 -11.15 -12.40
CA VAL A 193 2.70 -11.71 -12.52
C VAL A 193 2.32 -12.00 -13.96
N GLY A 194 1.45 -13.00 -14.16
CA GLY A 194 0.95 -13.32 -15.50
C GLY A 194 -0.02 -12.28 -16.04
N ASN A 195 -0.74 -11.55 -15.17
CA ASN A 195 -1.77 -10.59 -15.59
C ASN A 195 -1.54 -9.21 -14.99
N PRO A 196 -0.58 -8.42 -15.51
CA PRO A 196 -0.35 -7.04 -15.09
C PRO A 196 -1.48 -6.12 -15.58
N VAL A 197 -2.02 -5.28 -14.68
CA VAL A 197 -3.12 -4.35 -14.97
C VAL A 197 -2.79 -2.96 -14.42
N ALA A 198 -2.69 -1.97 -15.29
CA ALA A 198 -2.47 -0.58 -14.87
C ALA A 198 -3.81 0.06 -14.47
N VAL A 199 -3.91 0.60 -13.24
CA VAL A 199 -5.12 1.25 -12.74
C VAL A 199 -4.85 2.72 -12.50
N ASN A 200 -5.63 3.63 -13.11
CA ASN A 200 -5.42 5.08 -13.00
C ASN A 200 -3.95 5.51 -13.19
N PRO A 201 -3.21 4.92 -14.17
CA PRO A 201 -1.76 4.96 -14.21
C PRO A 201 -1.18 6.36 -14.37
N ASP A 202 -0.03 6.60 -13.75
CA ASP A 202 0.80 7.75 -14.03
C ASP A 202 1.27 7.77 -15.51
N PHE A 203 1.86 8.90 -15.95
CA PHE A 203 2.29 9.04 -17.34
C PHE A 203 3.34 7.98 -17.74
N ARG A 204 4.24 7.61 -16.84
CA ARG A 204 5.31 6.62 -17.12
C ARG A 204 4.73 5.23 -17.24
N LEU A 205 3.84 4.86 -16.29
CA LEU A 205 3.16 3.57 -16.34
C LEU A 205 2.21 3.48 -17.54
N THR A 206 1.52 4.58 -17.91
CA THR A 206 0.68 4.62 -19.12
C THR A 206 1.49 4.27 -20.36
N ARG A 207 2.69 4.85 -20.53
CA ARG A 207 3.57 4.52 -21.67
C ARG A 207 4.05 3.07 -21.63
N CYS A 208 4.41 2.60 -20.43
CA CYS A 208 4.86 1.23 -20.21
C CYS A 208 3.73 0.22 -20.55
N ALA A 209 2.54 0.42 -20.01
CA ALA A 209 1.38 -0.43 -20.24
C ALA A 209 1.04 -0.52 -21.74
N LYS A 210 1.03 0.62 -22.47
CA LYS A 210 0.83 0.63 -23.92
C LYS A 210 1.92 -0.15 -24.67
N LYS A 211 3.19 -0.03 -24.26
CA LYS A 211 4.31 -0.75 -24.89
C LYS A 211 4.18 -2.26 -24.71
N HIS A 212 3.73 -2.71 -23.54
CA HIS A 212 3.60 -4.13 -23.20
C HIS A 212 2.22 -4.73 -23.53
N GLY A 213 1.26 -3.92 -23.99
CA GLY A 213 -0.11 -4.38 -24.24
C GLY A 213 -0.92 -4.66 -22.95
N TRP A 214 -0.52 -4.09 -21.80
CA TRP A 214 -1.21 -4.29 -20.54
C TRP A 214 -2.56 -3.56 -20.52
N PRO A 215 -3.60 -4.18 -19.95
CA PRO A 215 -4.88 -3.51 -19.73
C PRO A 215 -4.73 -2.24 -18.88
N ILE A 216 -5.51 -1.21 -19.22
CA ILE A 216 -5.60 0.03 -18.44
C ILE A 216 -7.03 0.18 -17.95
N LEU A 217 -7.21 0.15 -16.63
CA LEU A 217 -8.48 0.39 -15.97
C LEU A 217 -8.54 1.81 -15.41
N LYS A 218 -9.75 2.34 -15.28
CA LYS A 218 -10.02 3.62 -14.61
C LYS A 218 -11.09 3.40 -13.57
N PHE A 219 -10.72 3.53 -12.30
CA PHE A 219 -11.64 3.58 -11.18
C PHE A 219 -12.04 5.03 -10.86
N ARG A 220 -13.30 5.22 -10.50
CA ARG A 220 -13.92 6.52 -10.19
C ARG A 220 -14.62 6.50 -8.84
#